data_18ad85670431ebac0132d312b9b23ae0
#
_entry.id   18ad85670431ebac0132d312b9b23ae0
#
_cell.length_a   1.000
_cell.length_b   1.000
_cell.length_c   1.000
_cell.angle_alpha   90.00
_cell.angle_beta   90.00
_cell.angle_gamma   90.00
#
_symmetry.space_group_name_H-M   'P 1'
#
loop_
_entity.id
_entity.type
_entity.pdbx_description
1 polymer ?
#
loop_
_entity_poly.entity_id
_entity_poly.type
_entity_poly.pdbx_seq_one_letter_code
_entity_poly.pdbx_strand_id
1 'polypeptide(L)'
;MNPETRNLVAAICLSMSVLIGYQLLFVDPQKELNSQQNIVKDSTDTSNIPLPLNTDNGIVGVDNTASTDDSKVVPRVSMLTKEASGSISLKGARIDDITLTQYRETLDPESDLIKLLLKSNGQTPYFIEFGWSNPNGVKVPNGKSVWKSSSKLLTPDKNITLSWDNGEGITFYQDISVDDTFMITVNQRVENNSAKAVTLYPYGLIRRAGEPKTIDFFVLHEGPLGVFDGTLSEKSYGDLT
;
A
#
# COMPACT_ATOMS: atom_id res chain seq x y z
N MET A 1 -52.23 -13.97 33.50
CA MET A 1 -51.30 -13.13 32.70
C MET A 1 -51.89 -11.73 32.70
N ASN A 2 -51.15 -10.74 33.18
CA ASN A 2 -51.59 -9.36 33.28
C ASN A 2 -51.89 -8.80 31.88
N PRO A 3 -52.92 -7.96 31.66
CA PRO A 3 -53.23 -7.43 30.32
C PRO A 3 -52.05 -6.70 29.67
N GLU A 4 -51.20 -6.06 30.45
CA GLU A 4 -50.01 -5.38 29.95
C GLU A 4 -48.95 -6.36 29.38
N THR A 5 -48.71 -7.49 30.07
CA THR A 5 -47.77 -8.54 29.57
C THR A 5 -48.30 -9.22 28.30
N ARG A 6 -49.62 -9.36 28.18
CA ARG A 6 -50.27 -9.92 26.97
C ARG A 6 -50.09 -8.98 25.77
N ASN A 7 -50.24 -7.69 25.98
CA ASN A 7 -50.07 -6.69 24.94
C ASN A 7 -48.57 -6.57 24.52
N LEU A 8 -47.63 -6.66 25.46
CA LEU A 8 -46.22 -6.67 25.18
C LEU A 8 -45.79 -7.89 24.34
N VAL A 9 -46.27 -9.08 24.72
CA VAL A 9 -45.98 -10.30 23.96
C VAL A 9 -46.59 -10.23 22.57
N ALA A 10 -47.81 -9.72 22.44
CA ALA A 10 -48.46 -9.53 21.14
C ALA A 10 -47.69 -8.55 20.24
N ALA A 11 -47.16 -7.46 20.80
CA ALA A 11 -46.34 -6.50 20.05
C ALA A 11 -45.02 -7.10 19.57
N ILE A 12 -44.33 -7.89 20.41
CA ILE A 12 -43.10 -8.61 20.04
C ILE A 12 -43.37 -9.63 18.93
N CYS A 13 -44.44 -10.43 19.06
CA CYS A 13 -44.78 -11.40 18.01
C CYS A 13 -45.15 -10.72 16.70
N LEU A 14 -45.84 -9.59 16.73
CA LEU A 14 -46.16 -8.83 15.52
C LEU A 14 -44.89 -8.26 14.85
N SER A 15 -43.98 -7.69 15.64
CA SER A 15 -42.70 -7.18 15.11
C SER A 15 -41.85 -8.28 14.49
N MET A 16 -41.75 -9.44 15.15
CA MET A 16 -41.05 -10.60 14.58
C MET A 16 -41.69 -11.12 13.30
N SER A 17 -43.04 -11.16 13.24
CA SER A 17 -43.77 -11.60 12.05
C SER A 17 -43.52 -10.67 10.86
N VAL A 18 -43.41 -9.35 11.09
CA VAL A 18 -43.11 -8.37 10.05
C VAL A 18 -41.65 -8.55 9.56
N LEU A 19 -40.69 -8.75 10.48
CA LEU A 19 -39.30 -8.98 10.12
C LEU A 19 -39.12 -10.28 9.32
N ILE A 20 -39.75 -11.37 9.74
CA ILE A 20 -39.68 -12.65 9.01
C ILE A 20 -40.40 -12.52 7.66
N GLY A 21 -41.55 -11.85 7.60
CA GLY A 21 -42.24 -11.59 6.34
C GLY A 21 -41.43 -10.75 5.36
N TYR A 22 -40.73 -9.74 5.87
CA TYR A 22 -39.80 -8.94 5.05
C TYR A 22 -38.63 -9.79 4.52
N GLN A 23 -38.01 -10.61 5.36
CA GLN A 23 -36.92 -11.50 4.94
C GLN A 23 -37.37 -12.52 3.88
N LEU A 24 -38.56 -13.08 4.01
CA LEU A 24 -39.08 -14.06 3.04
C LEU A 24 -39.52 -13.46 1.70
N LEU A 25 -39.95 -12.19 1.69
CA LEU A 25 -40.52 -11.55 0.50
C LEU A 25 -39.51 -10.65 -0.23
N PHE A 26 -38.51 -10.11 0.49
CA PHE A 26 -37.59 -9.10 -0.05
C PHE A 26 -36.10 -9.47 0.03
N VAL A 27 -35.74 -10.47 0.84
CA VAL A 27 -34.37 -10.95 0.93
C VAL A 27 -34.29 -12.33 0.28
N ASP A 28 -33.71 -12.39 -0.90
CA ASP A 28 -33.44 -13.64 -1.62
C ASP A 28 -32.08 -14.19 -1.12
N PRO A 29 -32.04 -15.20 -0.22
CA PRO A 29 -30.81 -15.68 0.40
C PRO A 29 -29.82 -16.29 -0.61
N GLN A 30 -30.29 -16.57 -1.82
CA GLN A 30 -29.41 -17.06 -2.89
C GLN A 30 -28.68 -15.95 -3.63
N LYS A 31 -29.14 -14.68 -3.57
CA LYS A 31 -28.45 -13.57 -4.23
C LYS A 31 -27.22 -13.10 -3.47
N GLU A 32 -27.22 -13.13 -2.14
CA GLU A 32 -26.05 -12.75 -1.35
C GLU A 32 -24.92 -13.80 -1.46
N LEU A 33 -25.26 -15.09 -1.44
CA LEU A 33 -24.27 -16.17 -1.63
C LEU A 33 -23.71 -16.20 -3.06
N ASN A 34 -24.54 -15.90 -4.08
CA ASN A 34 -24.10 -15.81 -5.46
C ASN A 34 -23.35 -14.51 -5.79
N SER A 35 -23.61 -13.43 -5.07
CA SER A 35 -22.84 -12.18 -5.22
C SER A 35 -21.41 -12.35 -4.68
N GLN A 36 -21.23 -13.09 -3.59
CA GLN A 36 -19.88 -13.42 -3.08
C GLN A 36 -19.16 -14.47 -3.93
N GLN A 37 -19.88 -15.38 -4.58
CA GLN A 37 -19.28 -16.37 -5.48
C GLN A 37 -18.99 -15.84 -6.90
N ASN A 38 -19.72 -14.84 -7.38
CA ASN A 38 -19.47 -14.25 -8.69
C ASN A 38 -18.31 -13.21 -8.69
N ILE A 39 -17.96 -12.63 -7.54
CA ILE A 39 -16.75 -11.80 -7.42
C ILE A 39 -15.47 -12.65 -7.54
N VAL A 40 -15.55 -13.94 -7.24
CA VAL A 40 -14.39 -14.87 -7.34
C VAL A 40 -14.25 -15.51 -8.73
N LYS A 41 -15.23 -15.37 -9.65
CA LYS A 41 -15.19 -16.05 -10.97
C LYS A 41 -14.79 -15.18 -12.15
N ASP A 42 -14.62 -13.87 -11.96
CA ASP A 42 -14.08 -12.99 -13.02
C ASP A 42 -12.66 -12.51 -12.74
N SER A 43 -11.95 -13.22 -11.86
CA SER A 43 -10.48 -13.18 -11.80
C SER A 43 -9.95 -13.93 -13.02
N THR A 44 -9.95 -13.25 -14.15
CA THR A 44 -9.08 -13.62 -15.28
C THR A 44 -7.71 -13.97 -14.72
N ASP A 45 -7.36 -15.24 -14.82
CA ASP A 45 -6.02 -15.83 -14.95
C ASP A 45 -4.86 -14.91 -14.48
N THR A 46 -4.85 -14.56 -13.18
CA THR A 46 -3.69 -13.90 -12.54
C THR A 46 -2.56 -14.91 -12.26
N SER A 47 -2.73 -16.17 -12.62
CA SER A 47 -1.71 -17.21 -12.46
C SER A 47 -0.46 -17.02 -13.34
N ASN A 48 -0.44 -16.02 -14.24
CA ASN A 48 0.71 -15.70 -15.09
C ASN A 48 1.30 -14.30 -14.89
N ILE A 49 0.86 -13.51 -13.88
CA ILE A 49 1.53 -12.26 -13.55
C ILE A 49 2.76 -12.63 -12.72
N PRO A 50 3.98 -12.37 -13.21
CA PRO A 50 5.19 -12.65 -12.44
C PRO A 50 5.22 -11.74 -11.23
N LEU A 51 5.17 -12.33 -10.05
CA LEU A 51 5.46 -11.61 -8.81
C LEU A 51 6.89 -11.04 -8.88
N PRO A 52 7.17 -9.89 -8.28
CA PRO A 52 8.53 -9.35 -8.23
C PRO A 52 9.44 -10.36 -7.53
N LEU A 53 10.28 -11.03 -8.31
CA LEU A 53 11.32 -11.90 -7.79
C LEU A 53 12.46 -11.04 -7.24
N ASN A 54 12.70 -11.12 -5.94
CA ASN A 54 14.01 -10.76 -5.40
C ASN A 54 15.03 -11.76 -5.94
N THR A 55 15.97 -11.30 -6.75
CA THR A 55 17.02 -12.09 -7.41
C THR A 55 18.11 -12.61 -6.47
N ASP A 56 17.82 -12.82 -5.20
CA ASP A 56 18.65 -13.63 -4.30
C ASP A 56 17.75 -14.76 -3.75
N ASN A 57 17.71 -15.88 -4.49
CA ASN A 57 17.02 -17.13 -4.15
C ASN A 57 15.50 -17.03 -3.94
N GLY A 58 14.76 -17.11 -5.03
CA GLY A 58 13.40 -17.60 -5.19
C GLY A 58 12.47 -17.44 -4.00
N ILE A 59 11.34 -16.78 -4.23
CA ILE A 59 10.26 -16.50 -3.30
C ILE A 59 10.50 -15.18 -2.53
N VAL A 60 9.49 -14.31 -2.56
CA VAL A 60 9.38 -13.20 -1.63
C VAL A 60 9.33 -13.76 -0.20
N GLY A 61 10.44 -14.32 0.23
CA GLY A 61 10.76 -14.69 1.59
C GLY A 61 11.19 -13.41 2.28
N VAL A 62 10.54 -13.12 3.37
CA VAL A 62 10.92 -12.10 4.34
C VAL A 62 12.42 -12.16 4.56
N ASP A 63 13.19 -11.28 3.90
CA ASP A 63 14.58 -11.07 4.24
C ASP A 63 14.64 -10.32 5.58
N ASN A 64 14.52 -11.07 6.67
CA ASN A 64 14.69 -10.59 8.05
C ASN A 64 16.16 -10.35 8.40
N THR A 65 17.04 -10.44 7.43
CA THR A 65 18.43 -10.03 7.61
C THR A 65 18.50 -8.51 7.46
N ALA A 66 18.44 -7.80 8.58
CA ALA A 66 19.10 -6.51 8.70
C ALA A 66 20.57 -6.74 8.34
N SER A 67 20.91 -6.63 7.06
CA SER A 67 22.29 -6.71 6.61
C SER A 67 23.03 -5.48 7.13
N THR A 68 23.86 -5.70 8.12
CA THR A 68 24.74 -4.77 8.83
C THR A 68 25.92 -4.29 7.96
N ASP A 69 25.75 -4.10 6.67
CA ASP A 69 26.81 -3.52 5.82
C ASP A 69 26.35 -2.19 5.20
N ASP A 70 26.01 -1.23 6.06
CA ASP A 70 25.58 0.13 5.69
C ASP A 70 26.56 1.20 6.19
N SER A 71 27.87 0.96 6.02
CA SER A 71 28.91 1.99 6.28
C SER A 71 28.91 3.11 5.21
N LYS A 72 28.14 2.99 4.12
CA LYS A 72 27.95 4.05 3.13
C LYS A 72 26.62 4.76 3.36
N VAL A 73 26.70 6.06 3.63
CA VAL A 73 25.52 6.93 3.71
C VAL A 73 24.69 6.76 2.43
N VAL A 74 23.50 6.18 2.55
CA VAL A 74 22.58 6.02 1.42
C VAL A 74 22.13 7.42 0.97
N PRO A 75 22.34 7.79 -0.30
CA PRO A 75 21.91 9.10 -0.79
C PRO A 75 20.36 9.20 -0.76
N ARG A 76 19.87 10.38 -0.39
CA ARG A 76 18.45 10.64 -0.20
C ARG A 76 18.02 11.96 -0.84
N VAL A 77 16.74 12.07 -1.18
CA VAL A 77 16.07 13.32 -1.57
C VAL A 77 15.20 13.77 -0.41
N SER A 78 15.37 14.99 0.06
CA SER A 78 14.51 15.57 1.08
C SER A 78 13.12 15.86 0.52
N MET A 79 12.07 15.65 1.32
CA MET A 79 10.69 16.01 1.00
C MET A 79 10.18 16.99 2.05
N LEU A 80 9.54 18.06 1.61
CA LEU A 80 8.96 19.08 2.48
C LEU A 80 7.67 19.61 1.89
N THR A 81 6.61 19.51 2.67
CA THR A 81 5.32 20.17 2.45
C THR A 81 4.91 20.94 3.69
N LYS A 82 3.74 21.54 3.68
CA LYS A 82 3.19 22.21 4.88
C LYS A 82 2.89 21.21 6.00
N GLU A 83 2.44 20.00 5.66
CA GLU A 83 1.90 19.02 6.61
C GLU A 83 2.76 17.76 6.77
N ALA A 84 3.79 17.59 5.93
CA ALA A 84 4.70 16.47 6.01
C ALA A 84 6.15 16.87 5.72
N SER A 85 7.07 16.19 6.37
CA SER A 85 8.51 16.30 6.10
C SER A 85 9.16 14.93 6.12
N GLY A 86 10.27 14.78 5.41
CA GLY A 86 11.00 13.54 5.40
C GLY A 86 11.96 13.41 4.25
N SER A 87 12.15 12.17 3.78
CA SER A 87 13.08 11.91 2.67
C SER A 87 12.78 10.61 1.95
N ILE A 88 13.23 10.55 0.70
CA ILE A 88 13.13 9.38 -0.19
C ILE A 88 14.53 8.80 -0.35
N SER A 89 14.69 7.51 -0.11
CA SER A 89 15.94 6.78 -0.32
C SER A 89 16.19 6.60 -1.82
N LEU A 90 17.39 6.93 -2.30
CA LEU A 90 17.80 6.62 -3.67
C LEU A 90 18.23 5.15 -3.84
N LYS A 91 18.44 4.39 -2.76
CA LYS A 91 18.61 2.94 -2.80
C LYS A 91 17.22 2.30 -2.82
N GLY A 92 16.86 1.64 -3.93
CA GLY A 92 15.55 1.06 -4.17
C GLY A 92 14.44 2.06 -4.50
N ALA A 93 14.72 3.37 -4.59
CA ALA A 93 13.73 4.43 -4.78
C ALA A 93 12.58 4.37 -3.75
N ARG A 94 12.91 4.09 -2.47
CA ARG A 94 11.93 3.86 -1.40
C ARG A 94 11.46 5.15 -0.75
N ILE A 95 10.17 5.30 -0.63
CA ILE A 95 9.53 6.33 0.19
C ILE A 95 9.43 5.73 1.60
N ASP A 96 10.36 6.08 2.50
CA ASP A 96 10.59 5.35 3.74
C ASP A 96 10.95 6.22 4.95
N ASP A 97 10.69 7.51 4.92
CA ASP A 97 11.03 8.43 6.02
C ASP A 97 10.09 9.64 5.93
N ILE A 98 8.86 9.47 6.39
CA ILE A 98 7.84 10.52 6.33
C ILE A 98 7.26 10.74 7.72
N THR A 99 7.30 11.98 8.17
CA THR A 99 6.74 12.45 9.44
C THR A 99 5.66 13.48 9.16
N LEU A 100 4.51 13.35 9.81
CA LEU A 100 3.41 14.32 9.73
C LEU A 100 3.69 15.47 10.71
N THR A 101 3.80 16.71 10.21
CA THR A 101 4.20 17.87 11.00
C THR A 101 3.07 18.47 11.84
N GLN A 102 1.82 18.15 11.52
CA GLN A 102 0.61 18.65 12.18
C GLN A 102 -0.02 17.64 13.14
N TYR A 103 0.49 16.40 13.20
CA TYR A 103 -0.13 15.32 13.96
C TYR A 103 0.86 14.73 14.96
N ARG A 104 0.38 14.50 16.18
CA ARG A 104 1.13 13.94 17.29
C ARG A 104 0.58 12.58 17.70
N GLU A 105 1.41 11.76 18.34
CA GLU A 105 1.02 10.42 18.79
C GLU A 105 -0.05 10.44 19.88
N THR A 106 -0.10 11.50 20.68
CA THR A 106 -1.11 11.72 21.74
C THR A 106 -1.64 13.14 21.72
N LEU A 107 -2.63 13.43 22.55
CA LEU A 107 -3.18 14.79 22.75
C LEU A 107 -2.23 15.73 23.53
N ASP A 108 -1.15 15.20 24.10
CA ASP A 108 -0.12 16.01 24.75
C ASP A 108 0.66 16.81 23.70
N PRO A 109 0.71 18.16 23.83
CA PRO A 109 1.48 19.02 22.94
C PRO A 109 2.98 18.71 22.87
N GLU A 110 3.54 18.05 23.87
CA GLU A 110 4.95 17.66 23.93
C GLU A 110 5.20 16.24 23.41
N SER A 111 4.14 15.51 23.02
CA SER A 111 4.32 14.16 22.46
C SER A 111 4.98 14.19 21.07
N ASP A 112 5.60 13.08 20.68
CA ASP A 112 6.27 12.92 19.40
C ASP A 112 5.30 13.12 18.21
N LEU A 113 5.85 13.57 17.09
CA LEU A 113 5.12 13.64 15.81
C LEU A 113 4.91 12.24 15.24
N ILE A 114 3.78 12.04 14.59
CA ILE A 114 3.47 10.78 13.93
C ILE A 114 4.45 10.51 12.78
N LYS A 115 5.19 9.42 12.89
CA LYS A 115 6.03 8.89 11.82
C LYS A 115 5.19 7.96 10.95
N LEU A 116 4.73 8.48 9.80
CA LEU A 116 3.88 7.76 8.87
C LEU A 116 4.63 6.61 8.19
N LEU A 117 5.87 6.85 7.77
CA LEU A 117 6.75 5.83 7.19
C LEU A 117 8.09 5.81 7.92
N LEU A 118 8.68 4.63 8.04
CA LEU A 118 9.92 4.38 8.75
C LEU A 118 11.01 3.87 7.81
N LYS A 119 12.25 4.31 8.04
CA LYS A 119 13.40 3.96 7.19
C LYS A 119 13.50 2.47 6.95
N SER A 120 13.70 2.11 5.68
CA SER A 120 13.76 0.72 5.22
C SER A 120 14.94 -0.09 5.77
N ASN A 121 15.96 0.59 6.26
CA ASN A 121 17.12 0.00 6.95
C ASN A 121 17.00 0.02 8.49
N GLY A 122 15.85 0.40 9.04
CA GLY A 122 15.57 0.39 10.47
C GLY A 122 15.17 -1.00 10.99
N GLN A 123 15.00 -1.11 12.31
CA GLN A 123 14.55 -2.36 12.96
C GLN A 123 13.09 -2.71 12.60
N THR A 124 12.26 -1.71 12.39
CA THR A 124 10.84 -1.85 12.03
C THR A 124 10.54 -1.07 10.76
N PRO A 125 11.01 -1.54 9.59
CA PRO A 125 10.82 -0.82 8.35
C PRO A 125 9.34 -0.71 7.98
N TYR A 126 8.93 0.48 7.52
CA TYR A 126 7.64 0.73 6.94
C TYR A 126 7.80 1.68 5.76
N PHE A 127 7.68 1.17 4.53
CA PHE A 127 8.01 1.90 3.32
C PHE A 127 7.11 1.53 2.15
N ILE A 128 7.15 2.39 1.15
CA ILE A 128 6.50 2.18 -0.16
C ILE A 128 7.62 2.06 -1.20
N GLU A 129 7.46 1.11 -2.11
CA GLU A 129 8.36 0.87 -3.25
C GLU A 129 7.54 0.68 -4.51
N PHE A 130 7.99 1.28 -5.61
CA PHE A 130 7.45 1.05 -6.95
C PHE A 130 8.54 0.44 -7.82
N GLY A 131 8.16 -0.51 -8.67
CA GLY A 131 9.14 -1.20 -9.50
C GLY A 131 8.52 -1.88 -10.71
N TRP A 132 9.30 -2.75 -11.33
CA TRP A 132 8.88 -3.56 -12.47
C TRP A 132 9.33 -4.99 -12.27
N SER A 133 8.45 -5.92 -12.61
CA SER A 133 8.81 -7.32 -12.77
C SER A 133 8.93 -7.66 -14.27
N ASN A 134 9.74 -8.67 -14.55
CA ASN A 134 10.00 -9.10 -15.91
C ASN A 134 10.21 -10.61 -15.99
N PRO A 135 9.32 -11.35 -16.71
CA PRO A 135 9.44 -12.79 -16.89
C PRO A 135 10.56 -13.19 -17.88
N ASN A 136 11.05 -12.25 -18.69
CA ASN A 136 11.90 -12.53 -19.85
C ASN A 136 13.41 -12.29 -19.59
N GLY A 137 13.82 -12.11 -18.33
CA GLY A 137 15.24 -11.98 -17.96
C GLY A 137 15.89 -10.62 -18.24
N VAL A 138 15.10 -9.58 -18.61
CA VAL A 138 15.64 -8.21 -18.71
C VAL A 138 15.99 -7.71 -17.31
N LYS A 139 17.14 -7.09 -17.17
CA LYS A 139 17.59 -6.50 -15.92
C LYS A 139 16.73 -5.30 -15.56
N VAL A 140 15.97 -5.41 -14.47
CA VAL A 140 15.11 -4.36 -13.91
C VAL A 140 15.69 -3.83 -12.60
N PRO A 141 15.35 -2.58 -12.18
CA PRO A 141 15.78 -2.08 -10.87
C PRO A 141 15.16 -2.89 -9.74
N ASN A 142 15.87 -3.01 -8.62
CA ASN A 142 15.44 -3.71 -7.41
C ASN A 142 15.78 -2.89 -6.15
N GLY A 143 15.49 -3.41 -4.97
CA GLY A 143 15.72 -2.73 -3.70
C GLY A 143 17.18 -2.40 -3.37
N LYS A 144 18.16 -2.96 -4.11
CA LYS A 144 19.60 -2.65 -3.99
C LYS A 144 20.06 -1.63 -5.04
N SER A 145 19.26 -1.35 -6.06
CA SER A 145 19.59 -0.42 -7.13
C SER A 145 19.69 1.02 -6.61
N VAL A 146 20.74 1.73 -6.99
CA VAL A 146 20.92 3.15 -6.61
C VAL A 146 20.47 4.01 -7.77
N TRP A 147 19.48 4.85 -7.52
CA TRP A 147 18.87 5.73 -8.50
C TRP A 147 19.58 7.09 -8.53
N LYS A 148 19.51 7.74 -9.67
CA LYS A 148 19.88 9.16 -9.82
C LYS A 148 18.63 10.00 -9.65
N SER A 149 18.75 11.18 -9.04
CA SER A 149 17.64 12.13 -8.90
C SER A 149 17.96 13.44 -9.62
N SER A 150 16.93 14.02 -10.25
CA SER A 150 17.00 15.34 -10.88
C SER A 150 17.17 16.49 -9.88
N SER A 151 16.80 16.28 -8.61
CA SER A 151 16.92 17.27 -7.53
C SER A 151 17.16 16.57 -6.19
N LYS A 152 17.71 17.31 -5.23
CA LYS A 152 17.86 16.88 -3.83
C LYS A 152 16.66 17.24 -2.94
N LEU A 153 15.68 17.95 -3.48
CA LEU A 153 14.52 18.43 -2.75
C LEU A 153 13.25 18.25 -3.60
N LEU A 154 12.23 17.65 -2.98
CA LEU A 154 10.85 17.51 -3.46
C LEU A 154 9.95 18.43 -2.63
N THR A 155 9.21 19.31 -3.29
CA THR A 155 8.19 20.20 -2.69
C THR A 155 6.98 20.25 -3.61
N PRO A 156 5.84 20.83 -3.19
CA PRO A 156 4.68 21.01 -4.06
C PRO A 156 5.00 21.75 -5.36
N ASP A 157 5.93 22.73 -5.31
CA ASP A 157 6.34 23.52 -6.47
C ASP A 157 7.47 22.87 -7.28
N LYS A 158 8.07 21.77 -6.79
CA LYS A 158 9.25 21.17 -7.40
C LYS A 158 9.22 19.66 -7.37
N ASN A 159 8.78 19.08 -8.48
CA ASN A 159 8.81 17.64 -8.69
C ASN A 159 10.23 17.11 -8.91
N ILE A 160 10.40 15.81 -8.74
CA ILE A 160 11.65 15.12 -9.02
C ILE A 160 11.43 13.98 -10.00
N THR A 161 12.48 13.67 -10.77
CA THR A 161 12.57 12.46 -11.58
C THR A 161 13.71 11.60 -11.04
N LEU A 162 13.41 10.39 -10.67
CA LEU A 162 14.37 9.36 -10.40
C LEU A 162 14.63 8.57 -11.68
N SER A 163 15.90 8.24 -11.97
CA SER A 163 16.27 7.46 -13.16
C SER A 163 17.28 6.36 -12.81
N TRP A 164 17.13 5.21 -13.46
CA TRP A 164 18.05 4.10 -13.34
C TRP A 164 18.21 3.43 -14.71
N ASP A 165 19.46 3.29 -15.15
CA ASP A 165 19.84 2.66 -16.42
C ASP A 165 20.31 1.22 -16.15
N ASN A 166 19.82 0.26 -16.92
CA ASN A 166 20.19 -1.14 -16.77
C ASN A 166 21.54 -1.49 -17.42
N GLY A 167 22.12 -0.58 -18.19
CA GLY A 167 23.35 -0.80 -18.96
C GLY A 167 23.15 -1.58 -20.26
N GLU A 168 21.92 -1.90 -20.63
CA GLU A 168 21.54 -2.70 -21.81
C GLU A 168 20.59 -1.92 -22.75
N GLY A 169 20.58 -0.58 -22.63
CA GLY A 169 19.79 0.33 -23.45
C GLY A 169 18.36 0.55 -22.94
N ILE A 170 18.05 0.19 -21.68
CA ILE A 170 16.76 0.45 -21.08
C ILE A 170 16.92 1.32 -19.84
N THR A 171 16.21 2.45 -19.81
CA THR A 171 16.21 3.37 -18.68
C THR A 171 14.83 3.42 -18.04
N PHE A 172 14.79 3.25 -16.72
CA PHE A 172 13.59 3.28 -15.88
C PHE A 172 13.50 4.63 -15.18
N TYR A 173 12.29 5.16 -15.10
CA TYR A 173 12.03 6.45 -14.48
C TYR A 173 10.85 6.38 -13.52
N GLN A 174 10.95 7.15 -12.44
CA GLN A 174 9.84 7.45 -11.54
C GLN A 174 9.75 8.98 -11.43
N ASP A 175 8.69 9.56 -11.96
CA ASP A 175 8.39 10.98 -11.83
C ASP A 175 7.52 11.15 -10.57
N ILE A 176 8.06 11.83 -9.56
CA ILE A 176 7.45 11.95 -8.23
C ILE A 176 7.08 13.39 -7.98
N SER A 177 5.83 13.61 -7.61
CA SER A 177 5.30 14.88 -7.14
C SER A 177 4.61 14.73 -5.80
N VAL A 178 4.48 15.82 -5.06
CA VAL A 178 3.75 15.92 -3.80
C VAL A 178 2.88 17.16 -3.84
N ASP A 179 1.68 17.10 -3.25
CA ASP A 179 0.81 18.28 -3.11
C ASP A 179 1.12 19.08 -1.82
N ASP A 180 0.36 20.13 -1.56
CA ASP A 180 0.55 21.01 -0.39
C ASP A 180 0.32 20.28 0.94
N THR A 181 -0.41 19.17 0.93
CA THR A 181 -0.65 18.34 2.10
C THR A 181 0.41 17.24 2.19
N PHE A 182 0.16 16.06 1.72
CA PHE A 182 1.13 14.94 1.69
C PHE A 182 0.76 13.87 0.67
N MET A 183 -0.13 14.16 -0.29
CA MET A 183 -0.44 13.21 -1.35
C MET A 183 0.75 13.09 -2.30
N ILE A 184 1.35 11.92 -2.35
CA ILE A 184 2.48 11.60 -3.21
C ILE A 184 1.98 10.89 -4.46
N THR A 185 2.30 11.43 -5.62
CA THR A 185 2.00 10.81 -6.91
C THR A 185 3.28 10.28 -7.54
N VAL A 186 3.27 9.03 -7.99
CA VAL A 186 4.39 8.38 -8.66
C VAL A 186 3.95 7.91 -10.04
N ASN A 187 4.55 8.46 -11.09
CA ASN A 187 4.36 8.02 -12.47
C ASN A 187 5.57 7.20 -12.92
N GLN A 188 5.33 5.94 -13.25
CA GLN A 188 6.36 5.02 -13.73
C GLN A 188 6.42 5.06 -15.26
N ARG A 189 7.62 5.22 -15.83
CA ARG A 189 7.83 5.14 -17.28
C ARG A 189 9.16 4.46 -17.60
N VAL A 190 9.26 3.93 -18.82
CA VAL A 190 10.45 3.21 -19.29
C VAL A 190 10.78 3.72 -20.70
N GLU A 191 12.05 3.96 -20.94
CA GLU A 191 12.61 4.23 -22.27
C GLU A 191 13.41 3.02 -22.72
N ASN A 192 13.04 2.45 -23.86
CA ASN A 192 13.72 1.29 -24.45
C ASN A 192 14.44 1.73 -25.74
N ASN A 193 15.74 1.92 -25.64
CA ASN A 193 16.65 2.21 -26.76
C ASN A 193 17.41 0.95 -27.22
N SER A 194 17.01 -0.25 -26.70
CA SER A 194 17.58 -1.51 -27.18
C SER A 194 16.93 -1.94 -28.50
N ALA A 195 17.55 -2.88 -29.19
CA ALA A 195 17.00 -3.42 -30.45
C ALA A 195 15.84 -4.42 -30.24
N LYS A 196 15.43 -4.72 -29.00
CA LYS A 196 14.45 -5.75 -28.68
C LYS A 196 13.23 -5.16 -27.96
N ALA A 197 12.04 -5.62 -28.33
CA ALA A 197 10.85 -5.36 -27.54
C ALA A 197 10.95 -6.08 -26.20
N VAL A 198 10.48 -5.41 -25.12
CA VAL A 198 10.45 -5.98 -23.76
C VAL A 198 9.05 -5.89 -23.18
N THR A 199 8.67 -6.90 -22.41
CA THR A 199 7.42 -6.92 -21.66
C THR A 199 7.76 -6.71 -20.18
N LEU A 200 7.18 -5.69 -19.58
CA LEU A 200 7.40 -5.29 -18.19
C LEU A 200 6.05 -5.15 -17.48
N TYR A 201 6.01 -5.53 -16.22
CA TYR A 201 4.84 -5.39 -15.37
C TYR A 201 5.17 -4.42 -14.23
N PRO A 202 4.57 -3.22 -14.20
CA PRO A 202 4.76 -2.29 -13.09
C PRO A 202 4.07 -2.83 -11.83
N TYR A 203 4.64 -2.55 -10.66
CA TYR A 203 4.03 -2.86 -9.38
C TYR A 203 4.23 -1.72 -8.38
N GLY A 204 3.33 -1.64 -7.40
CA GLY A 204 3.48 -0.89 -6.16
C GLY A 204 3.45 -1.85 -4.98
N LEU A 205 4.29 -1.60 -3.98
CA LEU A 205 4.42 -2.40 -2.78
C LEU A 205 4.41 -1.49 -1.55
N ILE A 206 3.55 -1.81 -0.58
CA ILE A 206 3.64 -1.27 0.78
C ILE A 206 4.15 -2.40 1.67
N ARG A 207 5.26 -2.17 2.37
CA ARG A 207 5.83 -3.14 3.32
C ARG A 207 5.94 -2.54 4.69
N ARG A 208 5.44 -3.24 5.69
CA ARG A 208 5.59 -2.95 7.12
C ARG A 208 6.13 -4.16 7.84
N ALA A 209 7.09 -3.99 8.76
CA ALA A 209 7.53 -5.04 9.64
C ALA A 209 6.66 -5.06 10.90
N GLY A 210 6.02 -6.20 11.13
CA GLY A 210 5.09 -6.40 12.25
C GLY A 210 3.74 -5.71 12.07
N GLU A 211 2.80 -6.12 12.89
CA GLU A 211 1.47 -5.54 12.97
C GLU A 211 1.50 -4.27 13.85
N PRO A 212 0.83 -3.17 13.46
CA PRO A 212 0.74 -2.01 14.32
C PRO A 212 -0.09 -2.31 15.57
N LYS A 213 0.23 -1.66 16.68
CA LYS A 213 -0.65 -1.68 17.85
C LYS A 213 -1.92 -0.93 17.51
N THR A 214 -3.05 -1.59 17.61
CA THR A 214 -4.37 -1.06 17.38
C THR A 214 -5.06 -0.72 18.70
N ILE A 215 -6.11 0.09 18.67
CA ILE A 215 -6.80 0.54 19.89
C ILE A 215 -7.97 -0.38 20.25
N ASP A 216 -8.25 -1.42 19.50
CA ASP A 216 -9.30 -2.45 19.72
C ASP A 216 -10.71 -1.91 20.11
N PHE A 217 -11.00 -0.63 19.85
CA PHE A 217 -12.24 -0.01 20.30
C PHE A 217 -12.96 0.71 19.15
N PHE A 218 -14.06 0.14 18.69
CA PHE A 218 -14.94 0.68 17.64
C PHE A 218 -14.23 1.16 16.37
N VAL A 219 -13.19 0.45 15.95
CA VAL A 219 -12.52 0.72 14.68
C VAL A 219 -13.29 0.04 13.55
N LEU A 220 -13.67 0.81 12.53
CA LEU A 220 -14.42 0.29 11.40
C LEU A 220 -13.54 -0.58 10.49
N HIS A 221 -12.25 -0.25 10.38
CA HIS A 221 -11.29 -0.98 9.57
C HIS A 221 -9.86 -0.79 10.11
N GLU A 222 -9.10 -1.87 10.16
CA GLU A 222 -7.69 -1.90 10.51
C GLU A 222 -6.92 -2.69 9.47
N GLY A 223 -6.19 -1.97 8.61
CA GLY A 223 -5.44 -2.58 7.53
C GLY A 223 -5.22 -1.64 6.35
N PRO A 224 -4.54 -2.10 5.30
CA PRO A 224 -4.34 -1.30 4.10
C PRO A 224 -5.62 -1.16 3.29
N LEU A 225 -5.76 0.03 2.69
CA LEU A 225 -6.81 0.38 1.74
C LEU A 225 -6.16 0.67 0.39
N GLY A 226 -6.83 0.28 -0.68
CA GLY A 226 -6.41 0.59 -2.05
C GLY A 226 -7.61 0.85 -2.94
N VAL A 227 -7.42 1.69 -3.95
CA VAL A 227 -8.40 1.88 -5.02
C VAL A 227 -7.75 1.42 -6.33
N PHE A 228 -8.33 0.39 -6.94
CA PHE A 228 -7.85 -0.20 -8.18
C PHE A 228 -8.95 -0.09 -9.24
N ASP A 229 -8.66 0.60 -10.34
CA ASP A 229 -9.64 0.86 -11.42
C ASP A 229 -10.97 1.44 -10.91
N GLY A 230 -10.90 2.36 -9.93
CA GLY A 230 -12.06 2.98 -9.31
C GLY A 230 -12.78 2.13 -8.26
N THR A 231 -12.30 0.92 -7.97
CA THR A 231 -12.88 0.02 -6.96
C THR A 231 -12.06 0.04 -5.68
N LEU A 232 -12.72 0.32 -4.55
CA LEU A 232 -12.12 0.25 -3.22
C LEU A 232 -11.84 -1.21 -2.85
N SER A 233 -10.62 -1.48 -2.41
CA SER A 233 -10.20 -2.77 -1.83
C SER A 233 -9.70 -2.54 -0.42
N GLU A 234 -10.24 -3.29 0.52
CA GLU A 234 -9.90 -3.28 1.94
C GLU A 234 -9.34 -4.65 2.33
N LYS A 235 -8.26 -4.65 3.09
CA LYS A 235 -7.65 -5.86 3.65
C LYS A 235 -7.36 -5.65 5.12
N SER A 236 -7.84 -6.55 5.98
CA SER A 236 -7.45 -6.53 7.39
C SER A 236 -6.00 -6.98 7.57
N TYR A 237 -5.36 -6.64 8.69
CA TYR A 237 -4.00 -7.14 8.96
C TYR A 237 -3.97 -8.67 9.06
N GLY A 238 -5.03 -9.30 9.60
CA GLY A 238 -5.15 -10.75 9.67
C GLY A 238 -5.21 -11.46 8.31
N ASP A 239 -5.66 -10.76 7.26
CA ASP A 239 -5.72 -11.31 5.89
C ASP A 239 -4.36 -11.24 5.15
N LEU A 240 -3.35 -10.62 5.77
CA LEU A 240 -2.03 -10.40 5.17
C LEU A 240 -0.96 -11.38 5.68
N THR A 241 -1.29 -12.28 6.58
CA THR A 241 -0.38 -13.27 7.20
C THR A 241 -0.51 -14.66 6.59
#